data_4e0a72bf3555fc4baa661e2a667a468f
#
_entry.id   4e0a72bf3555fc4baa661e2a667a468f
#
_cell.length_a   1.000
_cell.length_b   1.000
_cell.length_c   1.000
_cell.angle_alpha   90.00
_cell.angle_beta   90.00
_cell.angle_gamma   90.00
#
_symmetry.space_group_name_H-M   'P 1'
#
loop_
_entity.id
_entity.type
_entity.pdbx_description
1 polymer ?
#
loop_
_entity_poly.entity_id
_entity_poly.type
_entity_poly.pdbx_seq_one_letter_code
_entity_poly.pdbx_strand_id
1 'polypeptide(L)'
;MKNILSLIIILTSLCLVSCGKTTVPNYTVELSSQEPVTVADETVFKKYREVIEKQIACINKRDWNTLVDLYTDRELMLYLFDEDTKGNGVAHIKHADIKYMHQVDSNCFMTWGYTDRTGDMFVFVATDCDIDTENPAYVQGINLFVYWMRKTDNGILINEINEVTEPIMEYMYAVYQIDASDWEQ
;
A
#
# COMPACT_ATOMS: atom_id res chain seq x y z
N MET A 1 -52.38 4.45 9.51
CA MET A 1 -51.56 3.34 10.03
C MET A 1 -51.45 2.13 9.11
N LYS A 2 -52.38 1.88 8.17
CA LYS A 2 -52.29 0.74 7.22
C LYS A 2 -51.24 0.86 6.14
N ASN A 3 -50.83 2.06 5.76
CA ASN A 3 -49.85 2.29 4.66
C ASN A 3 -48.38 2.18 5.09
N ILE A 4 -48.09 2.30 6.39
CA ILE A 4 -46.72 2.18 6.91
C ILE A 4 -46.30 0.71 7.02
N LEU A 5 -47.26 -0.18 7.34
CA LEU A 5 -46.97 -1.62 7.43
C LEU A 5 -46.66 -2.26 6.09
N SER A 6 -47.33 -1.78 5.01
CA SER A 6 -47.04 -2.25 3.64
C SER A 6 -45.64 -1.83 3.13
N LEU A 7 -45.17 -0.64 3.56
CA LEU A 7 -43.85 -0.14 3.15
C LEU A 7 -42.72 -0.91 3.81
N ILE A 8 -42.91 -1.33 5.07
CA ILE A 8 -41.91 -2.11 5.81
C ILE A 8 -41.78 -3.52 5.25
N ILE A 9 -42.88 -4.12 4.78
CA ILE A 9 -42.83 -5.46 4.18
C ILE A 9 -42.14 -5.45 2.81
N ILE A 10 -42.26 -4.38 2.04
CA ILE A 10 -41.58 -4.22 0.75
C ILE A 10 -40.06 -3.99 0.96
N LEU A 11 -39.66 -3.23 1.99
CA LEU A 11 -38.23 -3.02 2.28
C LEU A 11 -37.53 -4.30 2.80
N THR A 12 -38.25 -5.12 3.58
CA THR A 12 -37.67 -6.38 4.08
C THR A 12 -37.60 -7.46 3.00
N SER A 13 -38.46 -7.42 1.99
CA SER A 13 -38.40 -8.36 0.85
C SER A 13 -37.23 -8.06 -0.10
N LEU A 14 -36.79 -6.81 -0.20
CA LEU A 14 -35.64 -6.43 -1.04
C LEU A 14 -34.28 -6.81 -0.41
N CYS A 15 -34.22 -6.98 0.90
CA CYS A 15 -32.99 -7.42 1.58
C CYS A 15 -32.75 -8.94 1.52
N LEU A 16 -33.74 -9.75 1.13
CA LEU A 16 -33.64 -11.20 1.11
C LEU A 16 -33.25 -11.79 -0.26
N VAL A 17 -33.13 -10.98 -1.29
CA VAL A 17 -32.75 -11.45 -2.65
C VAL A 17 -31.26 -11.24 -2.93
N SER A 18 -30.48 -10.67 -2.02
CA SER A 18 -29.05 -10.43 -2.20
C SER A 18 -28.12 -11.49 -1.59
N CYS A 19 -28.63 -12.70 -1.28
CA CYS A 19 -27.80 -13.88 -1.03
C CYS A 19 -27.69 -14.77 -2.29
N GLY A 20 -27.54 -14.14 -3.44
CA GLY A 20 -26.98 -14.81 -4.61
C GLY A 20 -25.50 -15.04 -4.34
N LYS A 21 -25.04 -16.29 -4.47
CA LYS A 21 -23.62 -16.66 -4.49
C LYS A 21 -22.88 -15.64 -5.33
N THR A 22 -22.14 -14.72 -4.68
CA THR A 22 -21.07 -13.97 -5.33
C THR A 22 -20.07 -15.03 -5.76
N THR A 23 -20.18 -15.49 -7.00
CA THR A 23 -19.04 -16.09 -7.68
C THR A 23 -17.99 -14.98 -7.70
N VAL A 24 -17.03 -15.08 -6.80
CA VAL A 24 -15.78 -14.31 -6.91
C VAL A 24 -15.32 -14.57 -8.33
N PRO A 25 -15.16 -13.53 -9.18
CA PRO A 25 -14.60 -13.75 -10.49
C PRO A 25 -13.25 -14.42 -10.25
N ASN A 26 -13.06 -15.61 -10.82
CA ASN A 26 -11.75 -16.22 -10.89
C ASN A 26 -10.95 -15.31 -11.82
N TYR A 27 -10.27 -14.31 -11.26
CA TYR A 27 -9.20 -13.62 -11.96
C TYR A 27 -8.05 -14.63 -12.07
N THR A 28 -8.14 -15.47 -13.09
CA THR A 28 -6.94 -16.04 -13.66
C THR A 28 -6.20 -14.82 -14.22
N VAL A 29 -5.23 -14.29 -13.47
CA VAL A 29 -4.22 -13.44 -14.04
C VAL A 29 -3.61 -14.29 -15.13
N GLU A 30 -3.98 -14.06 -16.40
CA GLU A 30 -3.18 -14.56 -17.50
C GLU A 30 -1.83 -13.88 -17.28
N LEU A 31 -0.88 -14.64 -16.76
CA LEU A 31 0.55 -14.31 -16.79
C LEU A 31 0.93 -14.20 -18.26
N SER A 32 0.45 -13.15 -18.92
CA SER A 32 0.97 -12.76 -20.21
C SER A 32 2.48 -12.56 -19.94
N SER A 33 3.30 -13.03 -20.85
CA SER A 33 4.75 -12.92 -20.85
C SER A 33 5.16 -11.44 -20.89
N GLN A 34 4.86 -10.71 -19.81
CA GLN A 34 5.36 -9.36 -19.64
C GLN A 34 6.82 -9.50 -19.23
N GLU A 35 7.67 -8.94 -20.07
CA GLU A 35 9.08 -8.82 -19.68
C GLU A 35 9.16 -8.00 -18.39
N PRO A 36 10.02 -8.41 -17.44
CA PRO A 36 10.26 -7.62 -16.23
C PRO A 36 10.53 -6.17 -16.61
N VAL A 37 9.98 -5.23 -15.86
CA VAL A 37 10.29 -3.81 -16.06
C VAL A 37 11.80 -3.66 -16.12
N THR A 38 12.31 -3.00 -17.14
CA THR A 38 13.72 -2.64 -17.20
C THR A 38 14.05 -1.90 -15.91
N VAL A 39 14.85 -2.53 -15.04
CA VAL A 39 15.25 -1.93 -13.76
C VAL A 39 15.88 -0.57 -14.09
N ALA A 40 15.36 0.48 -13.46
CA ALA A 40 15.92 1.81 -13.62
C ALA A 40 17.42 1.77 -13.29
N ASP A 41 18.22 2.63 -13.94
CA ASP A 41 19.61 2.83 -13.53
C ASP A 41 19.68 2.96 -12.00
N GLU A 42 20.60 2.24 -11.37
CA GLU A 42 20.76 2.22 -9.91
C GLU A 42 20.85 3.64 -9.32
N THR A 43 21.44 4.57 -10.06
CA THR A 43 21.51 5.99 -9.70
C THR A 43 20.12 6.64 -9.63
N VAL A 44 19.21 6.22 -10.49
CA VAL A 44 17.81 6.69 -10.49
C VAL A 44 17.06 6.04 -9.35
N PHE A 45 17.13 4.72 -9.23
CA PHE A 45 16.45 3.96 -8.17
C PHE A 45 16.88 4.41 -6.77
N LYS A 46 18.16 4.70 -6.57
CA LYS A 46 18.70 5.22 -5.31
C LYS A 46 17.94 6.45 -4.80
N LYS A 47 17.54 7.37 -5.67
CA LYS A 47 16.80 8.59 -5.28
C LYS A 47 15.41 8.27 -4.71
N TYR A 48 14.76 7.21 -5.20
CA TYR A 48 13.47 6.76 -4.67
C TYR A 48 13.64 6.04 -3.33
N ARG A 49 14.67 5.20 -3.23
CA ARG A 49 15.04 4.55 -1.96
C ARG A 49 15.29 5.56 -0.85
N GLU A 50 16.05 6.62 -1.11
CA GLU A 50 16.36 7.69 -0.14
C GLU A 50 15.09 8.34 0.43
N VAL A 51 14.01 8.46 -0.34
CA VAL A 51 12.74 8.99 0.15
C VAL A 51 12.06 8.00 1.11
N ILE A 52 12.07 6.70 0.78
CA ILE A 52 11.51 5.65 1.64
C ILE A 52 12.34 5.54 2.94
N GLU A 53 13.66 5.54 2.84
CA GLU A 53 14.56 5.55 4.00
C GLU A 53 14.30 6.76 4.91
N LYS A 54 14.08 7.94 4.30
CA LYS A 54 13.72 9.16 5.03
C LYS A 54 12.37 9.04 5.73
N GLN A 55 11.36 8.42 5.07
CA GLN A 55 10.06 8.15 5.67
C GLN A 55 10.20 7.29 6.92
N ILE A 56 10.91 6.17 6.84
CA ILE A 56 11.14 5.28 7.99
C ILE A 56 11.93 6.01 9.10
N ALA A 57 12.92 6.81 8.73
CA ALA A 57 13.65 7.62 9.72
C ALA A 57 12.76 8.65 10.42
N CYS A 58 11.79 9.26 9.73
CA CYS A 58 10.79 10.15 10.32
C CYS A 58 9.87 9.40 11.29
N ILE A 59 9.38 8.21 10.92
CA ILE A 59 8.58 7.34 11.79
C ILE A 59 9.34 7.03 13.08
N ASN A 60 10.57 6.54 12.97
CA ASN A 60 11.41 6.17 14.11
C ASN A 60 11.72 7.34 15.05
N LYS A 61 11.78 8.57 14.51
CA LYS A 61 12.02 9.80 15.26
C LYS A 61 10.76 10.52 15.72
N ARG A 62 9.58 10.05 15.32
CA ARG A 62 8.30 10.75 15.53
C ARG A 62 8.27 12.14 14.89
N ASP A 63 9.02 12.36 13.80
CA ASP A 63 9.05 13.63 13.07
C ASP A 63 7.89 13.70 12.05
N TRP A 64 6.69 13.89 12.58
CA TRP A 64 5.46 13.93 11.78
C TRP A 64 5.42 15.10 10.80
N ASN A 65 6.01 16.22 11.16
CA ASN A 65 6.05 17.41 10.29
C ASN A 65 6.85 17.14 9.01
N THR A 66 8.03 16.55 9.14
CA THR A 66 8.84 16.17 7.98
C THR A 66 8.20 14.98 7.22
N LEU A 67 7.56 14.04 7.94
CA LEU A 67 6.93 12.88 7.35
C LEU A 67 5.83 13.28 6.36
N VAL A 68 4.93 14.20 6.71
CA VAL A 68 3.82 14.62 5.83
C VAL A 68 4.31 15.30 4.56
N ASP A 69 5.46 15.97 4.60
CA ASP A 69 6.06 16.62 3.42
C ASP A 69 6.64 15.63 2.40
N LEU A 70 6.75 14.34 2.74
CA LEU A 70 7.18 13.29 1.82
C LEU A 70 6.05 12.77 0.92
N TYR A 71 4.81 13.20 1.13
CA TYR A 71 3.64 12.71 0.40
C TYR A 71 3.08 13.74 -0.59
N THR A 72 2.48 13.26 -1.67
CA THR A 72 1.83 14.12 -2.67
C THR A 72 0.60 14.83 -2.12
N ASP A 73 -0.15 14.18 -1.22
CA ASP A 73 -1.32 14.75 -0.52
C ASP A 73 -0.96 15.05 0.94
N ARG A 74 -0.32 16.20 1.13
CA ARG A 74 0.10 16.67 2.45
C ARG A 74 -1.09 16.90 3.40
N GLU A 75 -2.21 17.39 2.89
CA GLU A 75 -3.39 17.72 3.71
C GLU A 75 -4.06 16.45 4.24
N LEU A 76 -4.19 15.42 3.37
CA LEU A 76 -4.67 14.12 3.79
C LEU A 76 -3.75 13.51 4.85
N MET A 77 -2.44 13.61 4.67
CA MET A 77 -1.48 13.07 5.63
C MET A 77 -1.51 13.79 6.96
N LEU A 78 -1.66 15.12 6.97
CA LEU A 78 -1.87 15.88 8.21
C LEU A 78 -3.13 15.40 8.96
N TYR A 79 -4.23 15.18 8.25
CA TYR A 79 -5.45 14.64 8.84
C TYR A 79 -5.25 13.23 9.41
N LEU A 80 -4.55 12.35 8.68
CA LEU A 80 -4.28 10.98 9.11
C LEU A 80 -3.31 10.89 10.30
N PHE A 81 -2.43 11.88 10.45
CA PHE A 81 -1.47 11.95 11.57
C PHE A 81 -1.93 12.87 12.71
N ASP A 82 -3.16 13.39 12.66
CA ASP A 82 -3.70 14.12 13.78
C ASP A 82 -3.87 13.17 14.99
N GLU A 83 -3.29 13.57 16.13
CA GLU A 83 -3.32 12.77 17.37
C GLU A 83 -4.73 12.47 17.84
N ASP A 84 -5.70 13.32 17.49
CA ASP A 84 -7.11 13.14 17.85
C ASP A 84 -7.79 12.01 17.04
N THR A 85 -7.29 11.69 15.85
CA THR A 85 -7.88 10.62 15.00
C THR A 85 -7.49 9.21 15.45
N LYS A 86 -6.53 9.04 16.36
CA LYS A 86 -6.09 7.79 17.06
C LYS A 86 -6.15 6.46 16.28
N GLY A 87 -6.35 6.51 14.98
CA GLY A 87 -6.52 5.34 14.12
C GLY A 87 -5.36 5.11 13.14
N ASN A 88 -4.34 5.96 13.21
CA ASN A 88 -3.24 5.86 12.27
C ASN A 88 -2.24 4.79 12.73
N GLY A 89 -2.19 3.69 11.99
CA GLY A 89 -1.29 2.57 12.28
C GLY A 89 0.18 3.00 12.43
N VAL A 90 0.62 4.01 11.70
CA VAL A 90 2.00 4.53 11.75
C VAL A 90 2.34 5.09 13.13
N ALA A 91 1.39 5.68 13.86
CA ALA A 91 1.62 6.19 15.21
C ALA A 91 1.94 5.08 16.22
N HIS A 92 1.54 3.85 15.94
CA HIS A 92 1.78 2.67 16.79
C HIS A 92 3.11 1.95 16.50
N ILE A 93 3.82 2.35 15.45
CA ILE A 93 5.16 1.81 15.18
C ILE A 93 6.15 2.46 16.14
N LYS A 94 6.78 1.67 17.01
CA LYS A 94 7.86 2.12 17.90
C LYS A 94 9.16 2.24 17.14
N HIS A 95 9.42 1.28 16.27
CA HIS A 95 10.61 1.19 15.44
C HIS A 95 10.31 0.41 14.17
N ALA A 96 10.95 0.80 13.07
CA ALA A 96 10.87 0.09 11.81
C ALA A 96 12.24 0.05 11.14
N ASP A 97 12.60 -1.11 10.59
CA ASP A 97 13.82 -1.33 9.81
C ASP A 97 13.46 -1.84 8.42
N ILE A 98 14.07 -1.25 7.40
CA ILE A 98 13.94 -1.75 6.03
C ILE A 98 14.83 -3.00 5.90
N LYS A 99 14.23 -4.12 5.54
CA LYS A 99 14.93 -5.38 5.28
C LYS A 99 15.27 -5.56 3.80
N TYR A 100 14.35 -5.14 2.92
CA TYR A 100 14.52 -5.33 1.49
C TYR A 100 13.77 -4.25 0.70
N MET A 101 14.31 -3.85 -0.46
CA MET A 101 13.65 -2.99 -1.43
C MET A 101 13.97 -3.44 -2.85
N HIS A 102 12.94 -3.49 -3.70
CA HIS A 102 13.09 -3.84 -5.11
C HIS A 102 12.15 -3.00 -5.97
N GLN A 103 12.61 -2.57 -7.15
CA GLN A 103 11.73 -1.93 -8.13
C GLN A 103 10.82 -2.99 -8.75
N VAL A 104 9.52 -2.70 -8.80
CA VAL A 104 8.49 -3.55 -9.42
C VAL A 104 7.67 -2.75 -10.42
N ASP A 105 6.80 -3.41 -11.17
CA ASP A 105 5.88 -2.75 -12.09
C ASP A 105 4.53 -2.39 -11.44
N SER A 106 3.69 -1.68 -12.19
CA SER A 106 2.39 -1.22 -11.72
C SER A 106 1.38 -2.35 -11.46
N ASN A 107 1.62 -3.58 -11.95
CA ASN A 107 0.74 -4.71 -11.67
C ASN A 107 0.87 -5.19 -10.20
N CYS A 108 1.99 -4.83 -9.55
CA CYS A 108 2.18 -5.05 -8.11
C CYS A 108 1.39 -4.06 -7.26
N PHE A 109 0.72 -3.09 -7.86
CA PHE A 109 0.01 -2.03 -7.14
C PHE A 109 -1.47 -2.00 -7.53
N MET A 110 -2.32 -2.42 -6.61
CA MET A 110 -3.77 -2.48 -6.84
C MET A 110 -4.41 -1.11 -6.61
N THR A 111 -4.46 -0.27 -7.65
CA THR A 111 -5.24 0.97 -7.59
C THR A 111 -6.20 1.09 -8.77
N TRP A 112 -7.41 1.61 -8.50
CA TRP A 112 -8.39 1.90 -9.52
C TRP A 112 -8.02 3.22 -10.21
N GLY A 113 -7.93 3.18 -11.55
CA GLY A 113 -7.69 4.39 -12.33
C GLY A 113 -6.24 4.85 -12.39
N TYR A 114 -5.29 3.96 -12.07
CA TYR A 114 -3.88 4.25 -12.33
C TYR A 114 -3.66 4.57 -13.81
N THR A 115 -3.01 5.69 -14.06
CA THR A 115 -2.53 6.06 -15.39
C THR A 115 -1.02 6.24 -15.29
N ASP A 116 -0.28 5.46 -16.05
CA ASP A 116 1.18 5.53 -16.09
C ASP A 116 1.66 6.93 -16.45
N ARG A 117 2.58 7.47 -15.66
CA ARG A 117 3.15 8.80 -15.87
C ARG A 117 4.66 8.71 -15.88
N THR A 118 5.27 9.47 -16.77
CA THR A 118 6.73 9.53 -16.85
C THR A 118 7.30 9.96 -15.48
N GLY A 119 8.16 9.11 -14.92
CA GLY A 119 8.81 9.33 -13.63
C GLY A 119 8.05 8.78 -12.44
N ASP A 120 6.92 8.09 -12.63
CA ASP A 120 6.34 7.24 -11.57
C ASP A 120 7.20 5.97 -11.42
N MET A 121 7.32 5.48 -10.20
CA MET A 121 8.03 4.23 -9.88
C MET A 121 7.28 3.49 -8.79
N PHE A 122 7.24 2.17 -8.91
CA PHE A 122 6.73 1.28 -7.88
C PHE A 122 7.89 0.57 -7.20
N VAL A 123 7.86 0.56 -5.87
CA VAL A 123 8.92 -0.05 -5.06
C VAL A 123 8.30 -1.00 -4.05
N PHE A 124 8.64 -2.28 -4.16
CA PHE A 124 8.35 -3.25 -3.12
C PHE A 124 9.29 -3.02 -1.93
N VAL A 125 8.74 -3.06 -0.73
CA VAL A 125 9.46 -2.83 0.52
C VAL A 125 9.04 -3.86 1.56
N ALA A 126 10.00 -4.59 2.10
CA ALA A 126 9.81 -5.39 3.31
C ALA A 126 10.38 -4.63 4.50
N THR A 127 9.55 -4.43 5.52
CA THR A 127 9.88 -3.66 6.73
C THR A 127 9.63 -4.52 7.96
N ASP A 128 10.59 -4.58 8.87
CA ASP A 128 10.42 -5.21 10.19
C ASP A 128 9.98 -4.14 11.18
N CYS A 129 8.79 -4.29 11.75
CA CYS A 129 8.18 -3.31 12.62
C CYS A 129 8.04 -3.83 14.06
N ASP A 130 8.50 -3.03 15.04
CA ASP A 130 8.11 -3.14 16.44
C ASP A 130 6.93 -2.19 16.69
N ILE A 131 5.80 -2.75 17.11
CA ILE A 131 4.56 -2.01 17.34
C ILE A 131 4.16 -2.05 18.82
N ASP A 132 3.43 -1.04 19.30
CA ASP A 132 2.93 -0.99 20.68
C ASP A 132 1.51 -1.52 20.84
N THR A 133 0.75 -1.53 19.75
CA THR A 133 -0.66 -1.94 19.76
C THR A 133 -0.99 -2.60 18.42
N GLU A 134 -1.64 -3.74 18.44
CA GLU A 134 -2.15 -4.37 17.22
C GLU A 134 -3.12 -3.42 16.51
N ASN A 135 -2.92 -3.27 15.23
CA ASN A 135 -3.78 -2.48 14.35
C ASN A 135 -3.88 -3.15 12.97
N PRO A 136 -4.94 -2.86 12.20
CA PRO A 136 -5.13 -3.52 10.91
C PRO A 136 -4.12 -3.14 9.83
N ALA A 137 -3.35 -2.05 10.01
CA ALA A 137 -2.42 -1.56 9.00
C ALA A 137 -0.99 -2.09 9.19
N TYR A 138 -0.61 -2.49 10.41
CA TYR A 138 0.73 -2.97 10.74
C TYR A 138 0.67 -4.12 11.72
N VAL A 139 1.50 -5.14 11.50
CA VAL A 139 1.67 -6.27 12.40
C VAL A 139 3.07 -6.23 13.03
N GLN A 140 3.22 -6.89 14.17
CA GLN A 140 4.54 -7.10 14.76
C GLN A 140 5.40 -7.98 13.84
N GLY A 141 6.61 -7.53 13.50
CA GLY A 141 7.52 -8.22 12.58
C GLY A 141 7.41 -7.72 11.15
N ILE A 142 7.49 -8.62 10.18
CA ILE A 142 7.59 -8.27 8.76
C ILE A 142 6.26 -7.78 8.20
N ASN A 143 6.31 -6.60 7.61
CA ASN A 143 5.22 -5.99 6.86
C ASN A 143 5.68 -5.75 5.42
N LEU A 144 4.84 -6.07 4.45
CA LEU A 144 5.15 -6.02 3.03
C LEU A 144 4.27 -5.00 2.33
N PHE A 145 4.90 -4.04 1.66
CA PHE A 145 4.21 -2.94 0.99
C PHE A 145 4.74 -2.72 -0.43
N VAL A 146 3.89 -2.17 -1.29
CA VAL A 146 4.31 -1.53 -2.54
C VAL A 146 4.04 -0.05 -2.45
N TYR A 147 5.06 0.73 -2.67
CA TYR A 147 5.04 2.19 -2.71
C TYR A 147 4.85 2.65 -4.14
N TRP A 148 3.86 3.47 -4.39
CA TRP A 148 3.76 4.26 -5.61
C TRP A 148 4.43 5.61 -5.37
N MET A 149 5.57 5.80 -6.03
CA MET A 149 6.39 7.00 -5.92
C MET A 149 6.20 7.86 -7.17
N ARG A 150 6.09 9.16 -6.98
CA ARG A 150 5.89 10.12 -8.06
C ARG A 150 6.98 11.16 -8.12
N LYS A 151 7.52 11.40 -9.32
CA LYS A 151 8.40 12.54 -9.58
C LYS A 151 7.54 13.79 -9.82
N THR A 152 7.82 14.86 -9.04
CA THR A 152 7.16 16.16 -9.13
C THR A 152 8.20 17.27 -9.30
N ASP A 153 7.76 18.50 -9.49
CA ASP A 153 8.65 19.68 -9.51
C ASP A 153 9.35 19.89 -8.16
N ASN A 154 8.75 19.42 -7.07
CA ASN A 154 9.30 19.49 -5.72
C ASN A 154 10.19 18.29 -5.35
N GLY A 155 10.46 17.39 -6.28
CA GLY A 155 11.23 16.18 -6.06
C GLY A 155 10.40 14.90 -6.15
N ILE A 156 10.92 13.82 -5.58
CA ILE A 156 10.23 12.52 -5.52
C ILE A 156 9.41 12.48 -4.25
N LEU A 157 8.12 12.16 -4.37
CA LEU A 157 7.16 12.06 -3.28
C LEU A 157 6.46 10.70 -3.30
N ILE A 158 6.01 10.26 -2.13
CA ILE A 158 5.15 9.08 -1.97
C ILE A 158 3.73 9.50 -2.36
N ASN A 159 3.15 8.80 -3.36
CA ASN A 159 1.79 9.04 -3.77
C ASN A 159 0.80 8.18 -2.97
N GLU A 160 1.14 6.91 -2.80
CA GLU A 160 0.30 5.94 -2.10
C GLU A 160 1.14 4.73 -1.66
N ILE A 161 0.68 4.02 -0.63
CA ILE A 161 1.30 2.79 -0.14
C ILE A 161 0.19 1.76 0.00
N ASN A 162 0.37 0.59 -0.62
CA ASN A 162 -0.55 -0.53 -0.52
C ASN A 162 0.11 -1.74 0.12
N GLU A 163 -0.64 -2.44 0.97
CA GLU A 163 -0.23 -3.73 1.51
C GLU A 163 -0.16 -4.78 0.39
N VAL A 164 0.84 -5.65 0.47
CA VAL A 164 1.02 -6.75 -0.48
C VAL A 164 0.09 -7.89 -0.11
N THR A 165 -0.78 -8.26 -1.04
CA THR A 165 -1.69 -9.41 -0.92
C THR A 165 -1.06 -10.67 -1.50
N GLU A 166 -1.59 -11.86 -1.15
CA GLU A 166 -1.11 -13.14 -1.66
C GLU A 166 -1.00 -13.19 -3.19
N PRO A 167 -2.00 -12.73 -4.00
CA PRO A 167 -1.85 -12.70 -5.46
C PRO A 167 -0.71 -11.79 -5.96
N ILE A 168 -0.43 -10.69 -5.26
CA ILE A 168 0.70 -9.81 -5.60
C ILE A 168 2.03 -10.50 -5.29
N MET A 169 2.13 -11.23 -4.19
CA MET A 169 3.32 -12.03 -3.86
C MET A 169 3.57 -13.12 -4.90
N GLU A 170 2.53 -13.85 -5.32
CA GLU A 170 2.64 -14.85 -6.38
C GLU A 170 3.15 -14.24 -7.69
N TYR A 171 2.62 -13.06 -8.06
CA TYR A 171 3.09 -12.32 -9.24
C TYR A 171 4.55 -11.90 -9.10
N MET A 172 4.96 -11.31 -7.96
CA MET A 172 6.33 -10.88 -7.72
C MET A 172 7.31 -12.06 -7.74
N TYR A 173 6.94 -13.20 -7.16
CA TYR A 173 7.75 -14.41 -7.26
C TYR A 173 7.92 -14.88 -8.71
N ALA A 174 6.83 -14.91 -9.48
CA ALA A 174 6.86 -15.39 -10.87
C ALA A 174 7.69 -14.49 -11.80
N VAL A 175 7.65 -13.16 -11.60
CA VAL A 175 8.28 -12.18 -12.50
C VAL A 175 9.68 -11.77 -12.03
N TYR A 176 9.84 -11.51 -10.73
CA TYR A 176 11.06 -10.97 -10.15
C TYR A 176 11.85 -11.98 -9.31
N GLN A 177 11.27 -13.15 -9.04
CA GLN A 177 11.81 -14.19 -8.15
C GLN A 177 12.02 -13.68 -6.70
N ILE A 178 11.20 -12.72 -6.30
CA ILE A 178 11.20 -12.18 -4.93
C ILE A 178 10.45 -13.15 -4.02
N ASP A 179 11.08 -13.58 -2.93
CA ASP A 179 10.49 -14.44 -1.91
C ASP A 179 10.97 -14.10 -0.48
N ALA A 180 10.49 -14.85 0.50
CA ALA A 180 10.77 -14.59 1.90
C ALA A 180 12.28 -14.67 2.25
N SER A 181 13.09 -15.40 1.49
CA SER A 181 14.55 -15.49 1.73
C SER A 181 15.29 -14.17 1.48
N ASP A 182 14.65 -13.21 0.77
CA ASP A 182 15.24 -11.90 0.50
C ASP A 182 15.26 -10.99 1.75
N TRP A 183 14.39 -11.23 2.73
CA TRP A 183 14.26 -10.37 3.92
C TRP A 183 14.26 -11.10 5.27
N GLU A 184 14.21 -12.44 5.32
CA GLU A 184 14.23 -13.21 6.58
C GLU A 184 15.64 -13.52 7.10
N GLN A 185 16.68 -12.84 6.59
CA GLN A 185 18.08 -13.05 6.99
C GLN A 185 18.46 -12.30 8.25
#